data_b72db22ad6238793f4b5f4bd49408319
#
_entry.id   b72db22ad6238793f4b5f4bd49408319
#
_cell.length_a   1.000
_cell.length_b   1.000
_cell.length_c   1.000
_cell.angle_alpha   90.00
_cell.angle_beta   90.00
_cell.angle_gamma   90.00
#
_symmetry.space_group_name_H-M   'P 1'
#
loop_
_entity.id
_entity.type
_entity.pdbx_description
1 polymer ?
#
loop_
_entity_poly.entity_id
_entity_poly.type
_entity_poly.pdbx_seq_one_letter_code
_entity_poly.pdbx_strand_id
1 'polypeptide(L)'
;MATNLVENLGKELEQIDREYTTDFAGHSRLTRDIGQMDRMIKRTAAIVAQVERIPSAAQGPELARVREAAVASLALYKGEREAIARAQEVGPAFEQFSTEATSANFAFARYMRHFAGKDRSTRDAALLGELVEELRQIDKRMTQLLADAQKSPELEKDRQVVRENLAAYQKEIDLIESAQSTGTPDEQASVLATLANNQFAVYQGHFAGEPRVSRRPALLMRVVASLKKIHARMLAIREGGLTADFNEKNIGIVEDRLKTYENELTEVRKVRQQTPMTEIMGELGGAANKLFDEYRGNFADKPRSAADAGRLANICDKLCEIRRQMVDMSLAEDSEMNHKNLDIVTEQLVMFESEFEAVIRAQATASTSR
;
A
#
# COMPACT_ATOMS: atom_id res chain seq x y z
N MET A 1 -32.76 -17.06 21.19
CA MET A 1 -31.55 -17.82 21.57
C MET A 1 -30.41 -17.64 20.56
N ALA A 2 -30.63 -17.77 19.24
CA ALA A 2 -29.54 -17.63 18.25
C ALA A 2 -28.94 -16.22 18.21
N THR A 3 -29.74 -15.16 18.32
CA THR A 3 -29.26 -13.76 18.31
C THR A 3 -28.30 -13.48 19.48
N ASN A 4 -28.62 -13.93 20.69
CA ASN A 4 -27.75 -13.77 21.87
C ASN A 4 -26.42 -14.55 21.72
N LEU A 5 -26.42 -15.69 21.02
CA LEU A 5 -25.21 -16.46 20.77
C LEU A 5 -24.27 -15.70 19.82
N VAL A 6 -24.81 -15.17 18.71
CA VAL A 6 -24.00 -14.41 17.74
C VAL A 6 -23.41 -13.16 18.37
N GLU A 7 -24.19 -12.42 19.14
CA GLU A 7 -23.71 -11.25 19.88
C GLU A 7 -22.59 -11.61 20.88
N ASN A 8 -22.72 -12.72 21.58
CA ASN A 8 -21.69 -13.18 22.53
C ASN A 8 -20.40 -13.58 21.80
N LEU A 9 -20.51 -14.29 20.68
CA LEU A 9 -19.34 -14.65 19.85
C LEU A 9 -18.63 -13.42 19.28
N GLY A 10 -19.40 -12.41 18.85
CA GLY A 10 -18.85 -11.14 18.41
C GLY A 10 -18.08 -10.41 19.51
N LYS A 11 -18.66 -10.31 20.71
CA LYS A 11 -18.01 -9.69 21.87
C LYS A 11 -16.73 -10.43 22.29
N GLU A 12 -16.75 -11.76 22.24
CA GLU A 12 -15.55 -12.56 22.55
C GLU A 12 -14.46 -12.33 21.50
N LEU A 13 -14.79 -12.28 20.21
CA LEU A 13 -13.84 -11.97 19.15
C LEU A 13 -13.25 -10.56 19.33
N GLU A 14 -14.08 -9.56 19.58
CA GLU A 14 -13.60 -8.19 19.85
C GLU A 14 -12.69 -8.12 21.09
N GLN A 15 -12.91 -8.96 22.10
CA GLN A 15 -12.03 -9.03 23.26
C GLN A 15 -10.67 -9.62 22.87
N ILE A 16 -10.64 -10.70 22.07
CA ILE A 16 -9.40 -11.31 21.57
C ILE A 16 -8.63 -10.32 20.70
N ASP A 17 -9.31 -9.60 19.80
CA ASP A 17 -8.67 -8.59 18.93
C ASP A 17 -8.10 -7.42 19.76
N ARG A 18 -8.76 -7.02 20.86
CA ARG A 18 -8.21 -6.04 21.80
C ARG A 18 -6.98 -6.55 22.54
N GLU A 19 -6.99 -7.82 23.00
CA GLU A 19 -5.82 -8.47 23.61
C GLU A 19 -4.64 -8.47 22.62
N TYR A 20 -4.89 -8.80 21.34
CA TYR A 20 -3.86 -8.73 20.29
C TYR A 20 -3.30 -7.31 20.14
N THR A 21 -4.19 -6.32 20.01
CA THR A 21 -3.77 -4.92 19.81
C THR A 21 -2.97 -4.39 21.00
N THR A 22 -3.28 -4.85 22.22
CA THR A 22 -2.61 -4.38 23.42
C THR A 22 -1.27 -5.07 23.66
N ASP A 23 -1.21 -6.39 23.46
CA ASP A 23 -0.09 -7.20 23.92
C ASP A 23 0.88 -7.61 22.80
N PHE A 24 0.45 -7.50 21.54
CA PHE A 24 1.24 -7.93 20.39
C PHE A 24 1.52 -6.81 19.37
N ALA A 25 0.48 -6.04 18.98
CA ALA A 25 0.67 -4.99 18.00
C ALA A 25 1.67 -3.94 18.48
N GLY A 26 2.68 -3.63 17.65
CA GLY A 26 3.71 -2.65 17.99
C GLY A 26 4.79 -3.11 18.98
N HIS A 27 4.78 -4.37 19.41
CA HIS A 27 5.86 -4.97 20.20
C HIS A 27 6.78 -5.81 19.31
N SER A 28 8.09 -5.86 19.62
CA SER A 28 9.03 -6.73 18.92
C SER A 28 8.62 -8.20 19.06
N ARG A 29 8.65 -8.95 17.95
CA ARG A 29 8.37 -10.39 17.94
C ARG A 29 9.30 -11.20 18.81
N LEU A 30 10.51 -10.69 19.07
CA LEU A 30 11.49 -11.32 19.94
C LEU A 30 11.01 -11.43 21.41
N THR A 31 10.14 -10.52 21.85
CA THR A 31 9.65 -10.42 23.22
C THR A 31 8.22 -10.92 23.41
N ARG A 32 7.50 -11.24 22.32
CA ARG A 32 6.10 -11.69 22.37
C ARG A 32 5.94 -13.08 22.95
N ASP A 33 4.91 -13.30 23.76
CA ASP A 33 4.60 -14.61 24.38
C ASP A 33 3.86 -15.53 23.40
N ILE A 34 4.57 -16.53 22.85
CA ILE A 34 3.99 -17.58 21.98
C ILE A 34 2.83 -18.31 22.69
N GLY A 35 2.96 -18.58 24.00
CA GLY A 35 1.92 -19.27 24.74
C GLY A 35 0.62 -18.46 24.84
N GLN A 36 0.71 -17.14 24.93
CA GLN A 36 -0.46 -16.26 24.87
C GLN A 36 -1.07 -16.29 23.47
N MET A 37 -0.26 -16.22 22.41
CA MET A 37 -0.71 -16.34 21.02
C MET A 37 -1.42 -17.68 20.76
N ASP A 38 -0.89 -18.79 21.25
CA ASP A 38 -1.51 -20.11 21.15
C ASP A 38 -2.89 -20.16 21.85
N ARG A 39 -3.06 -19.46 22.99
CA ARG A 39 -4.37 -19.32 23.66
C ARG A 39 -5.37 -18.54 22.81
N MET A 40 -4.94 -17.43 22.20
CA MET A 40 -5.79 -16.61 21.31
C MET A 40 -6.23 -17.41 20.07
N ILE A 41 -5.31 -18.12 19.41
CA ILE A 41 -5.59 -19.01 18.29
C ILE A 41 -6.66 -20.05 18.68
N LYS A 42 -6.51 -20.68 19.84
CA LYS A 42 -7.45 -21.69 20.33
C LYS A 42 -8.85 -21.12 20.57
N ARG A 43 -8.94 -19.93 21.18
CA ARG A 43 -10.22 -19.24 21.43
C ARG A 43 -10.89 -18.84 20.12
N THR A 44 -10.15 -18.23 19.19
CA THR A 44 -10.67 -17.84 17.88
C THR A 44 -11.12 -19.04 17.04
N ALA A 45 -10.35 -20.14 17.05
CA ALA A 45 -10.74 -21.40 16.40
C ALA A 45 -12.04 -21.98 16.99
N ALA A 46 -12.24 -21.84 18.30
CA ALA A 46 -13.49 -22.27 18.94
C ALA A 46 -14.70 -21.42 18.48
N ILE A 47 -14.52 -20.12 18.28
CA ILE A 47 -15.55 -19.23 17.70
C ILE A 47 -15.89 -19.71 16.27
N VAL A 48 -14.89 -19.92 15.41
CA VAL A 48 -15.11 -20.43 14.05
C VAL A 48 -15.91 -21.74 14.06
N ALA A 49 -15.50 -22.70 14.89
CA ALA A 49 -16.18 -23.99 15.01
C ALA A 49 -17.62 -23.87 15.54
N GLN A 50 -17.90 -22.90 16.41
CA GLN A 50 -19.27 -22.66 16.91
C GLN A 50 -20.16 -22.05 15.82
N VAL A 51 -19.64 -21.06 15.07
CA VAL A 51 -20.34 -20.43 13.93
C VAL A 51 -20.65 -21.46 12.85
N GLU A 52 -19.74 -22.36 12.53
CA GLU A 52 -19.93 -23.41 11.52
C GLU A 52 -21.03 -24.43 11.89
N ARG A 53 -21.29 -24.62 13.17
CA ARG A 53 -22.34 -25.52 13.66
C ARG A 53 -23.75 -24.91 13.59
N ILE A 54 -23.86 -23.59 13.37
CA ILE A 54 -25.17 -22.93 13.25
C ILE A 54 -25.79 -23.30 11.91
N PRO A 55 -27.03 -23.86 11.89
CA PRO A 55 -27.68 -24.26 10.63
C PRO A 55 -27.82 -23.11 9.65
N SER A 56 -27.63 -23.38 8.34
CA SER A 56 -27.70 -22.38 7.27
C SER A 56 -29.02 -21.60 7.23
N ALA A 57 -30.14 -22.20 7.65
CA ALA A 57 -31.45 -21.53 7.77
C ALA A 57 -31.50 -20.45 8.87
N ALA A 58 -30.56 -20.44 9.81
CA ALA A 58 -30.45 -19.43 10.86
C ALA A 58 -29.29 -18.43 10.62
N GLN A 59 -28.64 -18.48 9.47
CA GLN A 59 -27.50 -17.64 9.12
C GLN A 59 -28.00 -16.29 8.57
N GLY A 60 -28.04 -15.30 9.49
CA GLY A 60 -28.25 -13.89 9.11
C GLY A 60 -26.94 -13.18 8.74
N PRO A 61 -27.02 -11.94 8.22
CA PRO A 61 -25.86 -11.15 7.81
C PRO A 61 -24.86 -10.91 8.96
N GLU A 62 -25.32 -10.80 10.19
CA GLU A 62 -24.49 -10.61 11.38
C GLU A 62 -23.62 -11.83 11.68
N LEU A 63 -24.18 -13.05 11.57
CA LEU A 63 -23.42 -14.28 11.74
C LEU A 63 -22.35 -14.44 10.64
N ALA A 64 -22.67 -14.07 9.40
CA ALA A 64 -21.73 -14.08 8.31
C ALA A 64 -20.52 -13.15 8.58
N ARG A 65 -20.77 -11.98 9.14
CA ARG A 65 -19.72 -11.03 9.55
C ARG A 65 -18.83 -11.59 10.64
N VAL A 66 -19.40 -12.12 11.71
CA VAL A 66 -18.65 -12.73 12.82
C VAL A 66 -17.79 -13.89 12.30
N ARG A 67 -18.35 -14.71 11.39
CA ARG A 67 -17.60 -15.79 10.75
C ARG A 67 -16.41 -15.29 9.95
N GLU A 68 -16.62 -14.33 9.05
CA GLU A 68 -15.55 -13.77 8.22
C GLU A 68 -14.46 -13.14 9.09
N ALA A 69 -14.84 -12.33 10.06
CA ALA A 69 -13.90 -11.72 11.00
C ALA A 69 -13.11 -12.78 11.78
N ALA A 70 -13.77 -13.79 12.35
CA ALA A 70 -13.11 -14.84 13.10
C ALA A 70 -12.15 -15.67 12.24
N VAL A 71 -12.50 -15.98 10.98
CA VAL A 71 -11.62 -16.68 10.04
C VAL A 71 -10.40 -15.82 9.69
N ALA A 72 -10.60 -14.52 9.45
CA ALA A 72 -9.52 -13.58 9.18
C ALA A 72 -8.57 -13.42 10.38
N SER A 73 -9.10 -13.19 11.59
CA SER A 73 -8.30 -13.10 12.82
C SER A 73 -7.55 -14.41 13.10
N LEU A 74 -8.18 -15.57 12.87
CA LEU A 74 -7.52 -16.86 13.03
C LEU A 74 -6.33 -17.04 12.09
N ALA A 75 -6.48 -16.64 10.82
CA ALA A 75 -5.41 -16.69 9.85
C ALA A 75 -4.26 -15.73 10.23
N LEU A 76 -4.59 -14.50 10.64
CA LEU A 76 -3.64 -13.50 11.13
C LEU A 76 -2.83 -14.05 12.32
N TYR A 77 -3.50 -14.57 13.36
CA TYR A 77 -2.82 -15.05 14.58
C TYR A 77 -1.95 -16.27 14.32
N LYS A 78 -2.35 -17.18 13.42
CA LYS A 78 -1.50 -18.31 13.00
C LYS A 78 -0.25 -17.84 12.29
N GLY A 79 -0.38 -16.93 11.33
CA GLY A 79 0.77 -16.35 10.63
C GLY A 79 1.70 -15.60 11.58
N GLU A 80 1.14 -14.80 12.50
CA GLU A 80 1.91 -14.07 13.50
C GLU A 80 2.63 -15.00 14.48
N ARG A 81 1.98 -16.07 14.90
CA ARG A 81 2.60 -17.11 15.77
C ARG A 81 3.83 -17.75 15.10
N GLU A 82 3.74 -18.05 13.80
CA GLU A 82 4.88 -18.58 13.04
C GLU A 82 6.00 -17.53 12.92
N ALA A 83 5.65 -16.26 12.67
CA ALA A 83 6.61 -15.17 12.59
C ALA A 83 7.32 -14.91 13.93
N ILE A 84 6.59 -14.99 15.07
CA ILE A 84 7.17 -14.90 16.43
C ILE A 84 8.16 -16.04 16.65
N ALA A 85 7.76 -17.29 16.37
CA ALA A 85 8.62 -18.45 16.56
C ALA A 85 9.92 -18.31 15.74
N ARG A 86 9.82 -17.86 14.49
CA ARG A 86 10.97 -17.62 13.61
C ARG A 86 11.84 -16.47 14.11
N ALA A 87 11.24 -15.36 14.52
CA ALA A 87 12.00 -14.23 15.07
C ALA A 87 12.82 -14.64 16.30
N GLN A 88 12.22 -15.41 17.21
CA GLN A 88 12.89 -15.90 18.42
C GLN A 88 13.96 -16.96 18.14
N GLU A 89 13.82 -17.75 17.05
CA GLU A 89 14.80 -18.73 16.60
C GLU A 89 16.01 -18.07 15.91
N VAL A 90 15.75 -17.13 14.98
CA VAL A 90 16.75 -16.53 14.08
C VAL A 90 17.33 -15.23 14.64
N GLY A 91 16.58 -14.52 15.47
CA GLY A 91 16.98 -13.26 16.08
C GLY A 91 16.56 -12.01 15.31
N PRO A 92 17.11 -10.83 15.67
CA PRO A 92 16.69 -9.52 15.16
C PRO A 92 16.77 -9.37 13.63
N ALA A 93 17.71 -10.05 12.99
CA ALA A 93 17.86 -10.01 11.54
C ALA A 93 16.63 -10.56 10.80
N PHE A 94 15.95 -11.57 11.36
CA PHE A 94 14.72 -12.11 10.80
C PHE A 94 13.56 -11.10 10.85
N GLU A 95 13.41 -10.40 11.97
CA GLU A 95 12.35 -9.41 12.15
C GLU A 95 12.51 -8.26 11.14
N GLN A 96 13.72 -7.74 11.00
CA GLN A 96 14.04 -6.72 10.00
C GLN A 96 13.83 -7.22 8.58
N PHE A 97 14.25 -8.46 8.29
CA PHE A 97 14.04 -9.07 6.97
C PHE A 97 12.55 -9.23 6.64
N SER A 98 11.73 -9.64 7.60
CA SER A 98 10.26 -9.75 7.46
C SER A 98 9.63 -8.39 7.15
N THR A 99 10.13 -7.31 7.75
CA THR A 99 9.69 -5.93 7.45
C THR A 99 10.00 -5.54 6.00
N GLU A 100 11.19 -5.91 5.50
CA GLU A 100 11.57 -5.67 4.11
C GLU A 100 10.75 -6.51 3.13
N ALA A 101 10.50 -7.79 3.43
CA ALA A 101 9.63 -8.65 2.63
C ALA A 101 8.19 -8.09 2.54
N THR A 102 7.66 -7.60 3.65
CA THR A 102 6.35 -6.92 3.69
C THR A 102 6.36 -5.66 2.84
N SER A 103 7.43 -4.87 2.87
CA SER A 103 7.59 -3.69 2.00
C SER A 103 7.60 -4.05 0.51
N ALA A 104 8.27 -5.16 0.16
CA ALA A 104 8.26 -5.67 -1.21
C ALA A 104 6.85 -6.10 -1.66
N ASN A 105 6.10 -6.77 -0.80
CA ASN A 105 4.72 -7.18 -1.10
C ASN A 105 3.81 -5.97 -1.38
N PHE A 106 3.96 -4.86 -0.66
CA PHE A 106 3.23 -3.63 -0.99
C PHE A 106 3.66 -3.01 -2.31
N ALA A 107 4.95 -3.07 -2.68
CA ALA A 107 5.39 -2.64 -4.00
C ALA A 107 4.78 -3.52 -5.11
N PHE A 108 4.67 -4.83 -4.91
CA PHE A 108 3.99 -5.75 -5.84
C PHE A 108 2.49 -5.46 -5.94
N ALA A 109 1.81 -5.22 -4.83
CA ALA A 109 0.39 -4.85 -4.83
C ALA A 109 0.15 -3.53 -5.59
N ARG A 110 1.01 -2.52 -5.42
CA ARG A 110 0.97 -1.28 -6.21
C ARG A 110 1.18 -1.54 -7.69
N TYR A 111 2.12 -2.40 -8.07
CA TYR A 111 2.28 -2.79 -9.47
C TYR A 111 0.98 -3.41 -10.03
N MET A 112 0.37 -4.32 -9.31
CA MET A 112 -0.88 -4.95 -9.74
C MET A 112 -2.00 -3.91 -9.94
N ARG A 113 -2.15 -2.93 -9.05
CA ARG A 113 -3.17 -1.87 -9.17
C ARG A 113 -2.93 -0.92 -10.34
N HIS A 114 -1.69 -0.55 -10.59
CA HIS A 114 -1.38 0.53 -11.52
C HIS A 114 -1.01 0.06 -12.93
N PHE A 115 -0.55 -1.18 -13.09
CA PHE A 115 0.01 -1.67 -14.36
C PHE A 115 -0.68 -2.92 -14.90
N ALA A 116 -1.09 -3.88 -14.05
CA ALA A 116 -1.68 -5.13 -14.53
C ALA A 116 -2.97 -4.87 -15.33
N GLY A 117 -3.07 -5.47 -16.50
CA GLY A 117 -4.25 -5.36 -17.38
C GLY A 117 -4.42 -4.01 -18.08
N LYS A 118 -3.54 -3.02 -17.88
CA LYS A 118 -3.59 -1.73 -18.57
C LYS A 118 -2.76 -1.76 -19.84
N ASP A 119 -3.15 -0.95 -20.84
CA ASP A 119 -2.35 -0.74 -22.04
C ASP A 119 -1.02 -0.07 -21.70
N ARG A 120 0.08 -0.53 -22.31
CA ARG A 120 1.43 0.00 -22.06
C ARG A 120 1.58 1.47 -22.42
N SER A 121 0.90 1.92 -23.46
CA SER A 121 0.96 3.33 -23.88
C SER A 121 0.45 4.29 -22.81
N THR A 122 -0.47 3.84 -21.94
CA THR A 122 -1.09 4.64 -20.88
C THR A 122 -0.45 4.48 -19.50
N ARG A 123 0.53 3.57 -19.35
CA ARG A 123 1.19 3.29 -18.07
C ARG A 123 2.17 4.40 -17.67
N ASP A 124 2.26 4.69 -16.40
CA ASP A 124 3.19 5.66 -15.83
C ASP A 124 4.59 5.04 -15.63
N ALA A 125 5.50 5.22 -16.60
CA ALA A 125 6.88 4.74 -16.49
C ALA A 125 7.63 5.33 -15.29
N ALA A 126 7.30 6.56 -14.86
CA ALA A 126 7.95 7.19 -13.71
C ALA A 126 7.51 6.54 -12.39
N LEU A 127 6.24 6.16 -12.26
CA LEU A 127 5.75 5.37 -11.12
C LEU A 127 6.42 3.99 -11.08
N LEU A 128 6.57 3.32 -12.23
CA LEU A 128 7.26 2.04 -12.29
C LEU A 128 8.74 2.18 -11.94
N GLY A 129 9.40 3.26 -12.38
CA GLY A 129 10.77 3.59 -11.98
C GLY A 129 10.92 3.80 -10.47
N GLU A 130 9.92 4.38 -9.82
CA GLU A 130 9.90 4.50 -8.36
C GLU A 130 9.79 3.13 -7.67
N LEU A 131 8.92 2.22 -8.16
CA LEU A 131 8.81 0.86 -7.63
C LEU A 131 10.11 0.07 -7.82
N VAL A 132 10.78 0.24 -8.96
CA VAL A 132 12.10 -0.36 -9.24
C VAL A 132 13.14 0.13 -8.23
N GLU A 133 13.19 1.43 -7.95
CA GLU A 133 14.13 1.97 -6.97
C GLU A 133 13.81 1.50 -5.55
N GLU A 134 12.53 1.44 -5.18
CA GLU A 134 12.09 0.88 -3.91
C GLU A 134 12.55 -0.57 -3.73
N LEU A 135 12.26 -1.44 -4.72
CA LEU A 135 12.69 -2.84 -4.69
C LEU A 135 14.22 -2.99 -4.67
N ARG A 136 14.96 -2.10 -5.34
CA ARG A 136 16.43 -2.09 -5.31
C ARG A 136 16.97 -1.78 -3.90
N GLN A 137 16.37 -0.83 -3.20
CA GLN A 137 16.74 -0.51 -1.83
C GLN A 137 16.37 -1.66 -0.87
N ILE A 138 15.23 -2.29 -1.07
CA ILE A 138 14.81 -3.48 -0.32
C ILE A 138 15.81 -4.64 -0.56
N ASP A 139 16.15 -4.99 -1.80
CA ASP A 139 17.14 -6.05 -2.09
C ASP A 139 18.49 -5.77 -1.47
N LYS A 140 18.93 -4.50 -1.46
CA LYS A 140 20.19 -4.08 -0.80
C LYS A 140 20.13 -4.34 0.70
N ARG A 141 19.05 -3.93 1.40
CA ARG A 141 18.89 -4.15 2.85
C ARG A 141 18.75 -5.65 3.17
N MET A 142 17.94 -6.39 2.41
CA MET A 142 17.84 -7.86 2.55
C MET A 142 19.22 -8.53 2.38
N THR A 143 20.05 -8.05 1.46
CA THR A 143 21.41 -8.57 1.26
C THR A 143 22.28 -8.38 2.50
N GLN A 144 22.20 -7.22 3.13
CA GLN A 144 22.94 -6.93 4.36
C GLN A 144 22.47 -7.82 5.51
N LEU A 145 21.15 -7.95 5.69
CA LEU A 145 20.57 -8.79 6.74
C LEU A 145 20.91 -10.27 6.57
N LEU A 146 20.99 -10.78 5.34
CA LEU A 146 21.41 -12.17 5.06
C LEU A 146 22.88 -12.42 5.35
N ALA A 147 23.74 -11.39 5.32
CA ALA A 147 25.13 -11.52 5.72
C ALA A 147 25.28 -11.70 7.23
N ASP A 148 24.37 -11.11 8.01
CA ASP A 148 24.36 -11.15 9.47
C ASP A 148 23.54 -12.34 10.03
N ALA A 149 22.52 -12.80 9.28
CA ALA A 149 21.73 -13.97 9.63
C ALA A 149 22.46 -15.27 9.25
N GLN A 150 22.34 -16.31 10.07
CA GLN A 150 22.70 -17.66 9.64
C GLN A 150 21.92 -17.97 8.35
N LYS A 151 22.62 -18.40 7.29
CA LYS A 151 22.06 -18.66 5.96
C LYS A 151 20.74 -19.42 6.06
N SER A 152 19.63 -18.72 5.90
CA SER A 152 18.29 -19.29 5.86
C SER A 152 17.86 -19.42 4.39
N PRO A 153 17.64 -20.66 3.89
CA PRO A 153 17.18 -20.86 2.51
C PRO A 153 15.84 -20.17 2.20
N GLU A 154 14.99 -19.99 3.21
CA GLU A 154 13.70 -19.32 3.07
C GLU A 154 13.89 -17.80 2.81
N LEU A 155 14.75 -17.16 3.60
CA LEU A 155 15.05 -15.73 3.40
C LEU A 155 15.71 -15.47 2.05
N GLU A 156 16.60 -16.36 1.60
CA GLU A 156 17.19 -16.26 0.26
C GLU A 156 16.15 -16.42 -0.85
N LYS A 157 15.15 -17.30 -0.68
CA LYS A 157 14.03 -17.44 -1.62
C LYS A 157 13.19 -16.18 -1.71
N ASP A 158 12.84 -15.55 -0.58
CA ASP A 158 12.07 -14.31 -0.56
C ASP A 158 12.84 -13.18 -1.26
N ARG A 159 14.13 -13.07 -0.98
CA ARG A 159 15.00 -12.13 -1.69
C ARG A 159 15.05 -12.41 -3.19
N GLN A 160 15.10 -13.67 -3.60
CA GLN A 160 15.10 -14.04 -5.02
C GLN A 160 13.82 -13.57 -5.72
N VAL A 161 12.65 -13.66 -5.08
CA VAL A 161 11.39 -13.11 -5.61
C VAL A 161 11.49 -11.60 -5.83
N VAL A 162 12.10 -10.86 -4.90
CA VAL A 162 12.33 -9.42 -5.05
C VAL A 162 13.18 -9.11 -6.28
N ARG A 163 14.28 -9.86 -6.48
CA ARG A 163 15.19 -9.68 -7.62
C ARG A 163 14.55 -10.01 -8.97
N GLU A 164 13.73 -11.04 -9.03
CA GLU A 164 13.01 -11.43 -10.23
C GLU A 164 12.00 -10.34 -10.64
N ASN A 165 11.23 -9.82 -9.68
CA ASN A 165 10.32 -8.71 -9.93
C ASN A 165 11.06 -7.42 -10.31
N LEU A 166 12.19 -7.12 -9.66
CA LEU A 166 13.04 -5.98 -10.01
C LEU A 166 13.49 -6.04 -11.48
N ALA A 167 13.97 -7.20 -11.93
CA ALA A 167 14.41 -7.40 -13.32
C ALA A 167 13.22 -7.31 -14.30
N ALA A 168 12.07 -7.88 -13.94
CA ALA A 168 10.85 -7.81 -14.75
C ALA A 168 10.33 -6.37 -14.91
N TYR A 169 10.31 -5.59 -13.82
CA TYR A 169 9.84 -4.21 -13.85
C TYR A 169 10.81 -3.28 -14.60
N GLN A 170 12.11 -3.52 -14.49
CA GLN A 170 13.09 -2.77 -15.28
C GLN A 170 12.87 -2.96 -16.79
N LYS A 171 12.66 -4.22 -17.21
CA LYS A 171 12.34 -4.52 -18.62
C LYS A 171 11.00 -3.92 -19.06
N GLU A 172 10.01 -3.90 -18.18
CA GLU A 172 8.69 -3.34 -18.48
C GLU A 172 8.75 -1.82 -18.69
N ILE A 173 9.66 -1.09 -18.03
CA ILE A 173 9.88 0.35 -18.28
C ILE A 173 10.26 0.56 -19.75
N ASP A 174 11.24 -0.20 -20.26
CA ASP A 174 11.69 -0.09 -21.66
C ASP A 174 10.54 -0.35 -22.64
N LEU A 175 9.68 -1.33 -22.36
CA LEU A 175 8.51 -1.66 -23.15
C LEU A 175 7.45 -0.56 -23.12
N ILE A 176 7.24 0.08 -21.97
CA ILE A 176 6.32 1.20 -21.82
C ILE A 176 6.83 2.40 -22.62
N GLU A 177 8.10 2.78 -22.47
CA GLU A 177 8.70 3.91 -23.18
C GLU A 177 8.67 3.68 -24.70
N SER A 178 8.94 2.47 -25.16
CA SER A 178 8.79 2.08 -26.56
C SER A 178 7.34 2.24 -27.05
N ALA A 179 6.36 1.71 -26.31
CA ALA A 179 4.94 1.81 -26.68
C ALA A 179 4.45 3.28 -26.74
N GLN A 180 4.93 4.11 -25.81
CA GLN A 180 4.58 5.54 -25.77
C GLN A 180 5.22 6.37 -26.88
N SER A 181 6.24 5.86 -27.54
CA SER A 181 6.95 6.52 -28.65
C SER A 181 6.45 6.04 -30.01
N THR A 182 5.54 5.08 -30.05
CA THR A 182 4.96 4.52 -31.27
C THR A 182 3.70 5.29 -31.67
N GLY A 183 3.41 5.34 -32.95
CA GLY A 183 2.20 5.99 -33.51
C GLY A 183 2.45 7.34 -34.14
N THR A 184 1.38 7.94 -34.67
CA THR A 184 1.40 9.28 -35.26
C THR A 184 1.63 10.34 -34.18
N PRO A 185 2.11 11.53 -34.55
CA PRO A 185 2.27 12.64 -33.60
C PRO A 185 0.99 13.00 -32.81
N ASP A 186 -0.17 12.93 -33.46
CA ASP A 186 -1.45 13.19 -32.78
C ASP A 186 -1.79 12.11 -31.74
N GLU A 187 -1.52 10.84 -32.07
CA GLU A 187 -1.64 9.74 -31.10
C GLU A 187 -0.67 9.90 -29.95
N GLN A 188 0.58 10.26 -30.23
CA GLN A 188 1.58 10.53 -29.19
C GLN A 188 1.18 11.74 -28.31
N ALA A 189 0.67 12.82 -28.89
CA ALA A 189 0.18 13.98 -28.15
C ALA A 189 -1.00 13.61 -27.23
N SER A 190 -1.92 12.76 -27.68
CA SER A 190 -3.03 12.25 -26.89
C SER A 190 -2.56 11.39 -25.71
N VAL A 191 -1.58 10.51 -25.94
CA VAL A 191 -0.94 9.71 -24.88
C VAL A 191 -0.27 10.62 -23.85
N LEU A 192 0.48 11.63 -24.27
CA LEU A 192 1.15 12.58 -23.38
C LEU A 192 0.16 13.39 -22.55
N ALA A 193 -0.97 13.80 -23.14
CA ALA A 193 -2.04 14.47 -22.39
C ALA A 193 -2.64 13.56 -21.31
N THR A 194 -2.84 12.28 -21.61
CA THR A 194 -3.32 11.27 -20.65
C THR A 194 -2.32 11.10 -19.50
N LEU A 195 -1.03 10.97 -19.83
CA LEU A 195 0.04 10.86 -18.82
C LEU A 195 0.14 12.10 -17.94
N ALA A 196 -0.01 13.31 -18.51
CA ALA A 196 -0.06 14.55 -17.72
C ALA A 196 -1.25 14.56 -16.75
N ASN A 197 -2.44 14.19 -17.22
CA ASN A 197 -3.62 14.08 -16.38
C ASN A 197 -3.44 13.07 -15.23
N ASN A 198 -2.75 11.95 -15.47
CA ASN A 198 -2.41 11.01 -14.42
C ASN A 198 -1.52 11.65 -13.33
N GLN A 199 -0.52 12.48 -13.72
CA GLN A 199 0.30 13.21 -12.75
C GLN A 199 -0.50 14.26 -11.98
N PHE A 200 -1.45 14.94 -12.62
CA PHE A 200 -2.36 15.88 -11.96
C PHE A 200 -3.25 15.15 -10.94
N ALA A 201 -3.75 13.97 -11.29
CA ALA A 201 -4.53 13.13 -10.37
C ALA A 201 -3.71 12.67 -9.15
N VAL A 202 -2.44 12.29 -9.35
CA VAL A 202 -1.52 11.97 -8.24
C VAL A 202 -1.34 13.18 -7.33
N TYR A 203 -1.09 14.38 -7.88
CA TYR A 203 -0.99 15.59 -7.07
C TYR A 203 -2.29 15.86 -6.29
N GLN A 204 -3.43 15.80 -6.96
CA GLN A 204 -4.73 16.03 -6.34
C GLN A 204 -5.02 15.02 -5.23
N GLY A 205 -4.67 13.76 -5.43
CA GLY A 205 -4.94 12.69 -4.46
C GLY A 205 -4.04 12.70 -3.23
N HIS A 206 -2.77 13.13 -3.38
CA HIS A 206 -1.76 13.00 -2.32
C HIS A 206 -1.33 14.33 -1.68
N PHE A 207 -1.60 15.47 -2.32
CA PHE A 207 -1.09 16.77 -1.85
C PHE A 207 -2.18 17.81 -1.64
N ALA A 208 -3.23 17.82 -2.45
CA ALA A 208 -4.28 18.83 -2.32
C ALA A 208 -5.06 18.63 -1.01
N GLY A 209 -5.12 19.70 -0.19
CA GLY A 209 -5.81 19.66 1.10
C GLY A 209 -5.04 19.02 2.25
N GLU A 210 -3.89 18.38 1.99
CA GLU A 210 -3.08 17.78 3.04
C GLU A 210 -2.10 18.82 3.64
N PRO A 211 -1.76 18.75 4.94
CA PRO A 211 -0.73 19.58 5.55
C PRO A 211 0.63 19.37 4.87
N ARG A 212 1.41 20.45 4.66
CA ARG A 212 2.73 20.33 4.02
C ARG A 212 3.70 19.43 4.78
N VAL A 213 3.57 19.35 6.09
CA VAL A 213 4.41 18.53 6.96
C VAL A 213 4.24 17.04 6.69
N SER A 214 3.03 16.58 6.36
CA SER A 214 2.74 15.18 6.03
C SER A 214 3.02 14.80 4.58
N ARG A 215 3.25 15.79 3.69
CA ARG A 215 3.50 15.55 2.26
C ARG A 215 4.89 14.95 2.05
N ARG A 216 4.99 13.95 1.17
CA ARG A 216 6.26 13.30 0.82
C ARG A 216 6.99 14.07 -0.29
N PRO A 217 8.15 14.73 0.00
CA PRO A 217 8.88 15.49 -1.01
C PRO A 217 9.34 14.61 -2.20
N ALA A 218 9.72 13.35 -1.95
CA ALA A 218 10.15 12.43 -3.01
C ALA A 218 9.05 12.14 -4.02
N LEU A 219 7.79 11.93 -3.57
CA LEU A 219 6.65 11.74 -4.45
C LEU A 219 6.38 13.00 -5.29
N LEU A 220 6.40 14.19 -4.68
CA LEU A 220 6.19 15.44 -5.40
C LEU A 220 7.32 15.71 -6.41
N MET A 221 8.56 15.39 -6.05
CA MET A 221 9.71 15.47 -6.96
C MET A 221 9.54 14.55 -8.17
N ARG A 222 9.01 13.34 -7.98
CA ARG A 222 8.68 12.41 -9.07
C ARG A 222 7.62 13.00 -10.00
N VAL A 223 6.53 13.54 -9.47
CA VAL A 223 5.46 14.19 -10.25
C VAL A 223 6.05 15.31 -11.12
N VAL A 224 6.87 16.18 -10.54
CA VAL A 224 7.55 17.28 -11.26
C VAL A 224 8.47 16.73 -12.35
N ALA A 225 9.29 15.71 -12.05
CA ALA A 225 10.20 15.11 -13.03
C ALA A 225 9.46 14.44 -14.18
N SER A 226 8.34 13.75 -13.90
CA SER A 226 7.48 13.14 -14.92
C SER A 226 6.86 14.21 -15.83
N LEU A 227 6.29 15.25 -15.25
CA LEU A 227 5.71 16.36 -16.02
C LEU A 227 6.75 17.08 -16.89
N LYS A 228 8.00 17.26 -16.41
CA LYS A 228 9.10 17.81 -17.24
C LYS A 228 9.41 16.94 -18.46
N LYS A 229 9.45 15.62 -18.30
CA LYS A 229 9.65 14.70 -19.43
C LYS A 229 8.49 14.78 -20.43
N ILE A 230 7.24 14.78 -19.93
CA ILE A 230 6.04 14.91 -20.75
C ILE A 230 6.07 16.23 -21.53
N HIS A 231 6.33 17.34 -20.86
CA HIS A 231 6.41 18.67 -21.45
C HIS A 231 7.46 18.74 -22.56
N ALA A 232 8.67 18.23 -22.31
CA ALA A 232 9.74 18.20 -23.31
C ALA A 232 9.34 17.41 -24.57
N ARG A 233 8.63 16.28 -24.40
CA ARG A 233 8.11 15.49 -25.54
C ARG A 233 6.99 16.21 -26.29
N MET A 234 6.09 16.92 -25.60
CA MET A 234 5.06 17.74 -26.24
C MET A 234 5.67 18.86 -27.08
N LEU A 235 6.74 19.53 -26.58
CA LEU A 235 7.50 20.54 -27.32
C LEU A 235 8.17 19.94 -28.56
N ALA A 236 8.77 18.76 -28.46
CA ALA A 236 9.40 18.10 -29.62
C ALA A 236 8.40 17.76 -30.73
N ILE A 237 7.16 17.35 -30.40
CA ILE A 237 6.08 17.15 -31.37
C ILE A 237 5.71 18.47 -32.05
N ARG A 238 5.61 19.58 -31.30
CA ARG A 238 5.35 20.92 -31.84
C ARG A 238 6.42 21.35 -32.81
N GLU A 239 7.69 21.22 -32.44
CA GLU A 239 8.84 21.60 -33.27
C GLU A 239 8.96 20.78 -34.57
N GLY A 240 8.43 19.55 -34.56
CA GLY A 240 8.32 18.68 -35.72
C GLY A 240 7.30 19.17 -36.79
N GLY A 241 6.64 20.30 -36.56
CA GLY A 241 5.68 20.92 -37.49
C GLY A 241 4.30 20.25 -37.53
N LEU A 242 4.00 19.42 -36.56
CA LEU A 242 2.75 18.64 -36.41
C LEU A 242 1.94 19.20 -35.26
N THR A 243 1.43 20.41 -35.40
CA THR A 243 0.68 21.10 -34.35
C THR A 243 -0.81 20.94 -34.56
N ALA A 244 -1.44 20.12 -33.70
CA ALA A 244 -2.85 20.34 -33.43
C ALA A 244 -2.97 21.44 -32.34
N ASP A 245 -3.95 22.36 -32.45
CA ASP A 245 -4.30 23.35 -31.42
C ASP A 245 -4.45 22.70 -30.02
N PHE A 246 -4.82 21.43 -29.99
CA PHE A 246 -4.90 20.60 -28.83
C PHE A 246 -3.54 20.44 -28.10
N ASN A 247 -2.44 20.23 -28.83
CA ASN A 247 -1.11 20.08 -28.18
C ASN A 247 -0.63 21.41 -27.59
N GLU A 248 -0.85 22.54 -28.24
CA GLU A 248 -0.52 23.88 -27.71
C GLU A 248 -1.24 24.17 -26.40
N LYS A 249 -2.54 23.87 -26.33
CA LYS A 249 -3.31 24.04 -25.10
C LYS A 249 -2.77 23.17 -23.96
N ASN A 250 -2.43 21.91 -24.24
CA ASN A 250 -1.90 21.00 -23.24
C ASN A 250 -0.50 21.41 -22.76
N ILE A 251 0.37 21.93 -23.65
CA ILE A 251 1.67 22.48 -23.27
C ILE A 251 1.48 23.59 -22.25
N GLY A 252 0.62 24.58 -22.50
CA GLY A 252 0.35 25.67 -21.56
C GLY A 252 -0.18 25.18 -20.20
N ILE A 253 -1.09 24.20 -20.19
CA ILE A 253 -1.59 23.60 -18.96
C ILE A 253 -0.47 22.94 -18.17
N VAL A 254 0.40 22.16 -18.82
CA VAL A 254 1.51 21.47 -18.18
C VAL A 254 2.53 22.47 -17.61
N GLU A 255 2.85 23.55 -18.34
CA GLU A 255 3.73 24.63 -17.88
C GLU A 255 3.22 25.29 -16.60
N ASP A 256 1.96 25.66 -16.56
CA ASP A 256 1.33 26.28 -15.38
C ASP A 256 1.36 25.34 -14.15
N ARG A 257 1.08 24.05 -14.38
CA ARG A 257 1.12 23.04 -13.33
C ARG A 257 2.54 22.78 -12.84
N LEU A 258 3.51 22.70 -13.73
CA LEU A 258 4.93 22.55 -13.38
C LEU A 258 5.38 23.67 -12.45
N LYS A 259 5.14 24.93 -12.85
CA LYS A 259 5.48 26.08 -12.02
C LYS A 259 4.85 26.00 -10.62
N THR A 260 3.59 25.61 -10.54
CA THR A 260 2.86 25.46 -9.27
C THR A 260 3.49 24.37 -8.40
N TYR A 261 3.79 23.20 -8.99
CA TYR A 261 4.29 22.03 -8.24
C TYR A 261 5.77 22.18 -7.85
N GLU A 262 6.59 22.89 -8.64
CA GLU A 262 7.97 23.23 -8.25
C GLU A 262 8.02 24.17 -7.05
N ASN A 263 7.15 25.19 -7.04
CA ASN A 263 7.01 26.07 -5.89
C ASN A 263 6.55 25.32 -4.65
N GLU A 264 5.56 24.45 -4.81
CA GLU A 264 5.06 23.64 -3.70
C GLU A 264 6.13 22.66 -3.18
N LEU A 265 6.94 22.04 -4.06
CA LEU A 265 8.04 21.18 -3.66
C LEU A 265 9.07 21.93 -2.80
N THR A 266 9.35 23.17 -3.16
CA THR A 266 10.25 24.05 -2.40
C THR A 266 9.71 24.32 -1.00
N GLU A 267 8.42 24.68 -0.90
CA GLU A 267 7.75 24.94 0.37
C GLU A 267 7.63 23.69 1.25
N VAL A 268 7.29 22.54 0.67
CA VAL A 268 7.22 21.25 1.39
C VAL A 268 8.59 20.90 1.98
N ARG A 269 9.66 21.01 1.20
CA ARG A 269 11.03 20.76 1.68
C ARG A 269 11.41 21.68 2.83
N LYS A 270 11.12 22.97 2.71
CA LYS A 270 11.40 23.96 3.75
C LYS A 270 10.66 23.64 5.06
N VAL A 271 9.36 23.36 4.98
CA VAL A 271 8.57 22.99 6.16
C VAL A 271 9.13 21.74 6.82
N ARG A 272 9.39 20.66 6.06
CA ARG A 272 9.90 19.41 6.62
C ARG A 272 11.29 19.52 7.23
N GLN A 273 12.16 20.37 6.68
CA GLN A 273 13.49 20.64 7.27
C GLN A 273 13.42 21.39 8.61
N GLN A 274 12.37 22.15 8.81
CA GLN A 274 12.15 22.97 10.02
C GLN A 274 11.31 22.25 11.09
N THR A 275 10.65 21.15 10.73
CA THR A 275 9.73 20.42 11.63
C THR A 275 10.47 19.25 12.30
N PRO A 276 10.37 19.11 13.63
CA PRO A 276 10.92 17.95 14.34
C PRO A 276 10.34 16.63 13.83
N MET A 277 11.15 15.56 13.83
CA MET A 277 10.75 14.25 13.33
C MET A 277 9.54 13.69 14.09
N THR A 278 9.49 13.88 15.40
CA THR A 278 8.35 13.48 16.25
C THR A 278 7.03 14.14 15.84
N GLU A 279 7.06 15.42 15.45
CA GLU A 279 5.89 16.13 14.95
C GLU A 279 5.46 15.60 13.58
N ILE A 280 6.42 15.36 12.67
CA ILE A 280 6.13 14.74 11.36
C ILE A 280 5.48 13.37 11.55
N MET A 281 6.00 12.55 12.48
CA MET A 281 5.44 11.22 12.77
C MET A 281 4.02 11.32 13.33
N GLY A 282 3.76 12.31 14.20
CA GLY A 282 2.42 12.59 14.73
C GLY A 282 1.42 12.95 13.62
N GLU A 283 1.81 13.82 12.68
CA GLU A 283 0.98 14.20 11.54
C GLU A 283 0.72 13.02 10.59
N LEU A 284 1.72 12.16 10.34
CA LEU A 284 1.56 10.94 9.55
C LEU A 284 0.57 9.96 10.23
N GLY A 285 0.67 9.80 11.56
CA GLY A 285 -0.27 9.01 12.34
C GLY A 285 -1.70 9.57 12.27
N GLY A 286 -1.85 10.89 12.38
CA GLY A 286 -3.14 11.56 12.20
C GLY A 286 -3.72 11.39 10.80
N ALA A 287 -2.89 11.46 9.75
CA ALA A 287 -3.30 11.20 8.38
C ALA A 287 -3.74 9.73 8.18
N ALA A 288 -3.01 8.77 8.75
CA ALA A 288 -3.38 7.36 8.70
C ALA A 288 -4.74 7.10 9.39
N ASN A 289 -4.96 7.69 10.57
CA ASN A 289 -6.23 7.56 11.29
C ASN A 289 -7.44 8.07 10.48
N LYS A 290 -7.29 9.17 9.75
CA LYS A 290 -8.35 9.66 8.83
C LYS A 290 -8.68 8.64 7.75
N LEU A 291 -7.69 7.95 7.20
CA LEU A 291 -7.89 6.89 6.21
C LEU A 291 -8.55 5.63 6.81
N PHE A 292 -8.24 5.30 8.06
CA PHE A 292 -8.93 4.23 8.80
C PHE A 292 -10.40 4.58 9.04
N ASP A 293 -10.71 5.83 9.39
CA ASP A 293 -12.07 6.32 9.55
C ASP A 293 -12.81 6.33 8.20
N GLU A 294 -12.14 6.75 7.14
CA GLU A 294 -12.69 6.72 5.78
C GLU A 294 -13.04 5.29 5.35
N TYR A 295 -12.15 4.32 5.61
CA TYR A 295 -12.43 2.90 5.35
C TYR A 295 -13.64 2.43 6.15
N ARG A 296 -13.68 2.67 7.46
CA ARG A 296 -14.80 2.27 8.34
C ARG A 296 -16.14 2.84 7.85
N GLY A 297 -16.18 4.10 7.47
CA GLY A 297 -17.41 4.75 7.01
C GLY A 297 -17.90 4.31 5.63
N ASN A 298 -17.02 3.81 4.77
CA ASN A 298 -17.37 3.51 3.38
C ASN A 298 -17.37 2.03 3.01
N PHE A 299 -16.63 1.19 3.73
CA PHE A 299 -16.41 -0.22 3.37
C PHE A 299 -16.84 -1.19 4.47
N ALA A 300 -16.60 -0.88 5.74
CA ALA A 300 -17.09 -1.71 6.81
C ALA A 300 -18.60 -1.88 6.68
N ASP A 301 -19.06 -3.12 6.79
CA ASP A 301 -20.48 -3.48 6.72
C ASP A 301 -21.18 -3.30 5.36
N LYS A 302 -20.47 -3.01 4.29
CA LYS A 302 -21.06 -2.89 2.94
C LYS A 302 -20.80 -4.12 2.08
N PRO A 303 -21.74 -4.49 1.19
CA PRO A 303 -21.50 -5.59 0.26
C PRO A 303 -20.33 -5.28 -0.67
N ARG A 304 -19.37 -6.20 -0.77
CA ARG A 304 -18.16 -6.07 -1.61
C ARG A 304 -18.48 -5.82 -3.09
N SER A 305 -19.56 -6.41 -3.61
CA SER A 305 -20.00 -6.20 -4.99
C SER A 305 -20.43 -4.77 -5.30
N ALA A 306 -20.83 -3.99 -4.29
CA ALA A 306 -21.25 -2.60 -4.40
C ALA A 306 -20.19 -1.60 -3.90
N ALA A 307 -19.03 -2.08 -3.41
CA ALA A 307 -17.98 -1.23 -2.88
C ALA A 307 -17.28 -0.44 -4.00
N ASP A 308 -16.84 0.77 -3.71
CA ASP A 308 -16.05 1.58 -4.63
C ASP A 308 -14.56 1.13 -4.60
N ALA A 309 -14.20 0.24 -5.53
CA ALA A 309 -12.85 -0.27 -5.66
C ALA A 309 -11.81 0.83 -5.92
N GLY A 310 -12.17 1.88 -6.68
CA GLY A 310 -11.27 3.01 -6.95
C GLY A 310 -10.95 3.80 -5.69
N ARG A 311 -11.96 4.04 -4.85
CA ARG A 311 -11.77 4.70 -3.55
C ARG A 311 -10.93 3.87 -2.60
N LEU A 312 -11.14 2.54 -2.54
CA LEU A 312 -10.34 1.65 -1.71
C LEU A 312 -8.88 1.59 -2.18
N ALA A 313 -8.65 1.52 -3.51
CA ALA A 313 -7.31 1.62 -4.09
C ALA A 313 -6.59 2.91 -3.66
N ASN A 314 -7.29 4.05 -3.68
CA ASN A 314 -6.72 5.33 -3.25
C ASN A 314 -6.36 5.35 -1.74
N ILE A 315 -7.17 4.73 -0.89
CA ILE A 315 -6.84 4.55 0.55
C ILE A 315 -5.57 3.71 0.70
N CYS A 316 -5.48 2.56 0.02
CA CYS A 316 -4.28 1.71 0.04
C CYS A 316 -3.03 2.48 -0.43
N ASP A 317 -3.12 3.23 -1.53
CA ASP A 317 -1.98 3.99 -2.06
C ASP A 317 -1.52 5.09 -1.10
N LYS A 318 -2.45 5.82 -0.48
CA LYS A 318 -2.12 6.83 0.54
C LYS A 318 -1.46 6.21 1.77
N LEU A 319 -1.98 5.09 2.26
CA LEU A 319 -1.38 4.37 3.39
C LEU A 319 0.00 3.81 3.04
N CYS A 320 0.21 3.29 1.83
CA CYS A 320 1.55 2.90 1.34
C CYS A 320 2.54 4.08 1.43
N GLU A 321 2.13 5.28 0.99
CA GLU A 321 3.00 6.46 1.05
C GLU A 321 3.29 6.92 2.49
N ILE A 322 2.29 6.87 3.38
CA ILE A 322 2.48 7.15 4.81
C ILE A 322 3.45 6.14 5.42
N ARG A 323 3.21 4.84 5.19
CA ARG A 323 4.07 3.76 5.70
C ARG A 323 5.52 3.90 5.23
N ARG A 324 5.76 4.21 3.95
CA ARG A 324 7.12 4.43 3.42
C ARG A 324 7.83 5.57 4.15
N GLN A 325 7.14 6.68 4.40
CA GLN A 325 7.72 7.77 5.19
C GLN A 325 8.05 7.33 6.61
N MET A 326 7.18 6.55 7.26
CA MET A 326 7.42 6.01 8.60
C MET A 326 8.61 5.05 8.62
N VAL A 327 8.78 4.19 7.60
CA VAL A 327 9.96 3.31 7.45
C VAL A 327 11.24 4.14 7.34
N ASP A 328 11.26 5.15 6.46
CA ASP A 328 12.43 6.02 6.27
C ASP A 328 12.80 6.73 7.59
N MET A 329 11.82 7.15 8.37
CA MET A 329 12.02 7.82 9.65
C MET A 329 12.48 6.85 10.75
N SER A 330 11.93 5.64 10.81
CA SER A 330 12.36 4.61 11.78
C SER A 330 13.79 4.13 11.53
N LEU A 331 14.24 4.14 10.27
CA LEU A 331 15.63 3.86 9.92
C LEU A 331 16.59 5.01 10.34
N ALA A 332 16.09 6.24 10.41
CA ALA A 332 16.89 7.40 10.80
C ALA A 332 16.92 7.59 12.33
N GLU A 333 15.87 7.24 13.05
CA GLU A 333 15.75 7.37 14.50
C GLU A 333 15.00 6.14 15.07
N ASP A 334 15.73 5.31 15.81
CA ASP A 334 15.18 4.14 16.50
C ASP A 334 14.37 4.61 17.73
N SER A 335 13.04 4.51 17.63
CA SER A 335 12.08 4.93 18.65
C SER A 335 10.93 3.92 18.75
N GLU A 336 10.64 3.45 19.96
CA GLU A 336 9.52 2.52 20.22
C GLU A 336 8.19 3.08 19.67
N MET A 337 7.96 4.38 19.80
CA MET A 337 6.75 5.04 19.27
C MET A 337 6.69 4.96 17.74
N ASN A 338 7.84 5.13 17.06
CA ASN A 338 7.91 5.04 15.61
C ASN A 338 7.60 3.62 15.13
N HIS A 339 8.16 2.61 15.80
CA HIS A 339 7.89 1.19 15.49
C HIS A 339 6.41 0.86 15.71
N LYS A 340 5.82 1.28 16.82
CA LYS A 340 4.41 1.04 17.11
C LYS A 340 3.49 1.67 16.04
N ASN A 341 3.74 2.91 15.64
CA ASN A 341 2.96 3.56 14.60
C ASN A 341 3.11 2.87 13.24
N LEU A 342 4.34 2.44 12.91
CA LEU A 342 4.62 1.71 11.68
C LEU A 342 3.90 0.36 11.63
N ASP A 343 3.89 -0.38 12.74
CA ASP A 343 3.22 -1.68 12.83
C ASP A 343 1.70 -1.53 12.68
N ILE A 344 1.09 -0.56 13.36
CA ILE A 344 -0.34 -0.28 13.23
C ILE A 344 -0.71 0.03 11.76
N VAL A 345 0.04 0.91 11.11
CA VAL A 345 -0.21 1.26 9.71
C VAL A 345 0.01 0.06 8.79
N THR A 346 1.03 -0.77 9.07
CA THR A 346 1.32 -1.97 8.29
C THR A 346 0.20 -3.01 8.39
N GLU A 347 -0.30 -3.29 9.59
CA GLU A 347 -1.40 -4.23 9.82
C GLU A 347 -2.69 -3.78 9.15
N GLN A 348 -3.05 -2.52 9.28
CA GLN A 348 -4.23 -1.96 8.62
C GLN A 348 -4.09 -2.00 7.09
N LEU A 349 -2.92 -1.71 6.56
CA LEU A 349 -2.67 -1.76 5.13
C LEU A 349 -2.78 -3.20 4.58
N VAL A 350 -2.26 -4.20 5.29
CA VAL A 350 -2.43 -5.63 4.92
C VAL A 350 -3.92 -5.99 4.84
N MET A 351 -4.71 -5.54 5.82
CA MET A 351 -6.16 -5.78 5.85
C MET A 351 -6.86 -5.11 4.65
N PHE A 352 -6.53 -3.85 4.36
CA PHE A 352 -7.16 -3.11 3.25
C PHE A 352 -6.76 -3.65 1.87
N GLU A 353 -5.53 -4.12 1.70
CA GLU A 353 -5.10 -4.80 0.47
C GLU A 353 -5.88 -6.11 0.25
N SER A 354 -6.06 -6.90 1.30
CA SER A 354 -6.85 -8.13 1.26
C SER A 354 -8.32 -7.84 0.92
N GLU A 355 -8.88 -6.76 1.49
CA GLU A 355 -10.24 -6.33 1.18
C GLU A 355 -10.38 -5.81 -0.25
N PHE A 356 -9.38 -5.05 -0.75
CA PHE A 356 -9.35 -4.60 -2.13
C PHE A 356 -9.41 -5.79 -3.12
N GLU A 357 -8.60 -6.81 -2.90
CA GLU A 357 -8.64 -8.04 -3.71
C GLU A 357 -10.00 -8.75 -3.63
N ALA A 358 -10.61 -8.81 -2.44
CA ALA A 358 -11.91 -9.41 -2.25
C ALA A 358 -13.03 -8.63 -2.97
N VAL A 359 -12.95 -7.30 -2.97
CA VAL A 359 -13.87 -6.41 -3.72
C VAL A 359 -13.74 -6.66 -5.22
N ILE A 360 -12.52 -6.69 -5.76
CA ILE A 360 -12.29 -6.96 -7.19
C ILE A 360 -12.84 -8.32 -7.59
N ARG A 361 -12.60 -9.38 -6.81
CA ARG A 361 -13.14 -10.72 -7.07
C ARG A 361 -14.67 -10.75 -7.04
N ALA A 362 -15.30 -10.08 -6.06
CA ALA A 362 -16.77 -10.03 -5.95
C ALA A 362 -17.43 -9.29 -7.12
N GLN A 363 -16.81 -8.21 -7.62
CA GLN A 363 -17.31 -7.46 -8.77
C GLN A 363 -17.16 -8.25 -10.08
N ALA A 364 -16.04 -8.96 -10.27
CA ALA A 364 -15.84 -9.84 -11.43
C ALA A 364 -16.90 -10.95 -11.47
N THR A 365 -17.19 -11.59 -10.34
CA THR A 365 -18.23 -12.64 -10.26
C THR A 365 -19.63 -12.07 -10.53
N ALA A 366 -19.95 -10.89 -10.02
CA ALA A 366 -21.25 -10.24 -10.27
C ALA A 366 -21.44 -9.84 -11.73
N SER A 367 -20.36 -9.50 -12.44
CA SER A 367 -20.39 -9.13 -13.87
C SER A 367 -20.59 -10.36 -14.78
N THR A 368 -20.11 -11.53 -14.39
CA THR A 368 -20.27 -12.79 -15.15
C THR A 368 -21.63 -13.45 -14.93
N SER A 369 -22.39 -13.06 -13.93
CA SER A 369 -23.70 -13.60 -13.57
C SER A 369 -24.88 -12.83 -14.19
N ARG A 370 -24.60 -11.78 -14.95
CA ARG A 370 -25.57 -10.98 -15.73
C ARG A 370 -25.45 -11.29 -17.21
#